data_7827b171b520b70a5fbb5f38a94a7f8b
#
_entry.id   7827b171b520b70a5fbb5f38a94a7f8b
#
_cell.length_a   1.000
_cell.length_b   1.000
_cell.length_c   1.000
_cell.angle_alpha   90.00
_cell.angle_beta   90.00
_cell.angle_gamma   90.00
#
_symmetry.space_group_name_H-M   'P 1'
#
loop_
_entity.id
_entity.type
_entity.pdbx_description
1 polymer ?
#
loop_
_entity_poly.entity_id
_entity_poly.type
_entity_poly.pdbx_seq_one_letter_code
_entity_poly.pdbx_strand_id
1 'polypeptide(L)'
;MAWAPERCTMAGILHGGALMAMADSLGGICAFLNLPPGAQTATTGSSTVFTRAVRSGEVTGVTRPLHVGRSVIVVQTDLTDDAGRRVAQVTQTQAVLAGRG
;
A
#
# COMPACT_ATOMS: atom_id res chain seq x y z
N MET A 1 9.88 -0.65 -5.85
CA MET A 1 10.50 -1.94 -5.43
C MET A 1 11.02 -2.67 -6.64
N ALA A 2 12.27 -3.07 -6.59
CA ALA A 2 12.87 -3.83 -7.69
C ALA A 2 12.45 -5.30 -7.63
N TRP A 3 12.27 -5.91 -8.81
CA TRP A 3 12.17 -7.35 -8.93
C TRP A 3 13.50 -7.96 -8.48
N ALA A 4 13.42 -8.99 -7.65
CA ALA A 4 14.60 -9.73 -7.19
C ALA A 4 14.18 -11.17 -6.89
N PRO A 5 15.06 -12.16 -7.14
CA PRO A 5 14.71 -13.57 -6.96
C PRO A 5 14.20 -13.90 -5.55
N GLU A 6 14.75 -13.30 -4.52
CA GLU A 6 14.37 -13.53 -3.12
C GLU A 6 12.97 -13.01 -2.78
N ARG A 7 12.37 -12.18 -3.65
CA ARG A 7 11.02 -11.67 -3.50
C ARG A 7 10.02 -12.39 -4.39
N CYS A 8 10.46 -13.46 -5.04
CA CYS A 8 9.68 -14.12 -6.08
C CYS A 8 9.13 -15.48 -5.65
N THR A 9 8.07 -15.90 -6.33
CA THR A 9 7.61 -17.29 -6.35
C THR A 9 8.60 -18.15 -7.12
N MET A 10 8.42 -19.48 -7.09
CA MET A 10 9.24 -20.40 -7.87
C MET A 10 9.19 -20.16 -9.39
N ALA A 11 8.14 -19.50 -9.88
CA ALA A 11 7.98 -19.15 -11.30
C ALA A 11 8.66 -17.82 -11.68
N GLY A 12 9.40 -17.18 -10.76
CA GLY A 12 10.08 -15.91 -11.04
C GLY A 12 9.15 -14.70 -11.04
N ILE A 13 7.96 -14.83 -10.48
CA ILE A 13 6.98 -13.76 -10.35
C ILE A 13 7.07 -13.18 -8.93
N LEU A 14 7.09 -11.85 -8.79
CA LEU A 14 7.07 -11.23 -7.48
C LEU A 14 5.88 -11.74 -6.66
N HIS A 15 6.16 -12.13 -5.41
CA HIS A 15 5.11 -12.55 -4.48
C HIS A 15 4.09 -11.45 -4.26
N GLY A 16 2.81 -11.84 -4.26
CA GLY A 16 1.74 -10.94 -3.84
C GLY A 16 1.97 -10.36 -2.45
N GLY A 17 2.54 -11.16 -1.54
CA GLY A 17 2.91 -10.70 -0.20
C GLY A 17 3.92 -9.57 -0.21
N ALA A 18 4.91 -9.58 -1.11
CA ALA A 18 5.88 -8.50 -1.26
C ALA A 18 5.20 -7.22 -1.75
N LEU A 19 4.29 -7.32 -2.73
CA LEU A 19 3.51 -6.19 -3.23
C LEU A 19 2.60 -5.62 -2.14
N MET A 20 1.95 -6.48 -1.36
CA MET A 20 1.09 -6.06 -0.25
C MET A 20 1.88 -5.36 0.85
N ALA A 21 3.08 -5.85 1.18
CA ALA A 21 3.95 -5.21 2.17
C ALA A 21 4.38 -3.81 1.73
N MET A 22 4.70 -3.63 0.45
CA MET A 22 5.01 -2.32 -0.13
C MET A 22 3.81 -1.37 0.00
N ALA A 23 2.63 -1.83 -0.40
CA ALA A 23 1.41 -1.03 -0.33
C ALA A 23 1.04 -0.70 1.11
N ASP A 24 1.22 -1.63 2.05
CA ASP A 24 0.96 -1.41 3.47
C ASP A 24 1.85 -0.29 4.02
N SER A 25 3.13 -0.31 3.71
CA SER A 25 4.07 0.73 4.13
C SER A 25 3.68 2.09 3.55
N LEU A 26 3.38 2.16 2.25
CA LEU A 26 2.97 3.41 1.60
C LEU A 26 1.65 3.93 2.16
N GLY A 27 0.68 3.04 2.39
CA GLY A 27 -0.61 3.38 2.96
C GLY A 27 -0.49 3.93 4.38
N GLY A 28 0.34 3.30 5.21
CA GLY A 28 0.62 3.76 6.57
C GLY A 28 1.26 5.15 6.59
N ILE A 29 2.23 5.39 5.72
CA ILE A 29 2.88 6.70 5.59
C ILE A 29 1.86 7.76 5.15
N CYS A 30 1.06 7.47 4.15
CA CYS A 30 0.04 8.38 3.66
C CYS A 30 -0.97 8.76 4.77
N ALA A 31 -1.44 7.76 5.51
CA ALA A 31 -2.35 7.99 6.63
C ALA A 31 -1.69 8.85 7.71
N PHE A 32 -0.44 8.55 8.05
CA PHE A 32 0.34 9.31 9.04
C PHE A 32 0.44 10.79 8.66
N LEU A 33 0.71 11.09 7.38
CA LEU A 33 0.82 12.46 6.89
C LEU A 33 -0.49 13.24 6.95
N ASN A 34 -1.62 12.55 7.09
CA ASN A 34 -2.96 13.14 7.17
C ASN A 34 -3.54 13.09 8.58
N LEU A 35 -2.76 12.68 9.58
CA LEU A 35 -3.22 12.63 10.97
C LEU A 35 -3.21 14.02 11.62
N PRO A 36 -4.17 14.28 12.53
CA PRO A 36 -4.08 15.44 13.40
C PRO A 36 -2.90 15.30 14.38
N PRO A 37 -2.40 16.41 14.95
CA PRO A 37 -1.28 16.37 15.89
C PRO A 37 -1.53 15.42 17.05
N GLY A 38 -0.53 14.58 17.36
CA GLY A 38 -0.56 13.66 18.47
C GLY A 38 -1.37 12.39 18.26
N ALA A 39 -2.03 12.25 17.11
CA ALA A 39 -2.78 11.03 16.80
C ALA A 39 -1.88 9.94 16.24
N GLN A 40 -2.36 8.71 16.33
CA GLN A 40 -1.73 7.52 15.75
C GLN A 40 -2.71 6.85 14.81
N THR A 41 -2.21 5.96 13.99
CA THR A 41 -3.04 5.19 13.06
C THR A 41 -2.78 3.69 13.21
N ALA A 42 -3.82 2.90 12.93
CA ALA A 42 -3.71 1.45 12.88
C ALA A 42 -4.58 0.94 11.72
N THR A 43 -4.04 0.03 10.93
CA THR A 43 -4.78 -0.58 9.83
C THR A 43 -5.86 -1.51 10.38
N THR A 44 -7.11 -1.27 10.01
CA THR A 44 -8.25 -2.10 10.42
C THR A 44 -8.79 -2.98 9.29
N GLY A 45 -8.44 -2.67 8.06
CA GLY A 45 -8.88 -3.46 6.91
C GLY A 45 -8.01 -3.17 5.70
N SER A 46 -7.89 -4.15 4.83
CA SER A 46 -7.15 -4.03 3.58
C SER A 46 -7.78 -4.93 2.54
N SER A 47 -7.92 -4.41 1.33
CA SER A 47 -8.44 -5.15 0.19
C SER A 47 -7.47 -4.99 -0.97
N THR A 48 -7.04 -6.10 -1.55
CA THR A 48 -6.05 -6.12 -2.63
C THR A 48 -6.63 -6.81 -3.86
N VAL A 49 -6.44 -6.18 -5.01
CA VAL A 49 -6.75 -6.76 -6.31
C VAL A 49 -5.45 -6.83 -7.10
N PHE A 50 -5.04 -8.04 -7.49
CA PHE A 50 -3.90 -8.25 -8.37
C PHE A 50 -4.37 -8.37 -9.80
N THR A 51 -3.77 -7.59 -10.70
CA THR A 51 -4.20 -7.54 -12.10
C THR A 51 -3.16 -8.02 -13.08
N ARG A 52 -1.88 -8.11 -12.65
CA ARG A 52 -0.78 -8.49 -13.55
C ARG A 52 0.41 -9.01 -12.76
N ALA A 53 1.09 -10.01 -13.29
CA ALA A 53 2.32 -10.55 -12.72
C ALA A 53 3.50 -9.63 -13.00
N VAL A 54 4.44 -9.53 -12.05
CA VAL A 54 5.71 -8.82 -12.22
C VAL A 54 6.82 -9.83 -12.35
N ARG A 55 7.47 -9.86 -13.51
CA ARG A 55 8.52 -10.84 -13.83
C ARG A 55 9.91 -10.23 -13.93
N SER A 56 10.00 -8.91 -13.90
CA SER A 56 11.27 -8.17 -13.99
C SER A 56 11.03 -6.69 -13.71
N GLY A 57 12.11 -5.93 -13.53
CA GLY A 57 12.07 -4.48 -13.45
C GLY A 57 11.64 -3.93 -12.10
N GLU A 58 11.10 -2.72 -12.11
CA GLU A 58 10.70 -1.98 -10.93
C GLU A 58 9.19 -1.94 -10.78
N VAL A 59 8.73 -1.97 -9.54
CA VAL A 59 7.34 -1.66 -9.19
C VAL A 59 7.32 -0.31 -8.50
N THR A 60 6.48 0.59 -9.00
CA THR A 60 6.27 1.92 -8.44
C THR A 60 4.92 1.97 -7.76
N GLY A 61 4.87 2.53 -6.56
CA GLY A 61 3.64 2.72 -5.82
C GLY A 61 3.28 4.19 -5.69
N VAL A 62 2.01 4.51 -5.90
CA VAL A 62 1.45 5.84 -5.65
C VAL A 62 0.25 5.67 -4.75
N THR A 63 0.28 6.35 -3.61
CA THR A 63 -0.79 6.29 -2.62
C THR A 63 -1.46 7.65 -2.49
N ARG A 64 -2.80 7.63 -2.40
CA ARG A 64 -3.59 8.83 -2.20
C ARG A 64 -4.66 8.58 -1.13
N PRO A 65 -5.03 9.60 -0.35
CA PRO A 65 -6.17 9.47 0.54
C PRO A 65 -7.46 9.53 -0.29
N LEU A 66 -8.38 8.61 -0.01
CA LEU A 66 -9.74 8.63 -0.55
C LEU A 66 -10.68 9.36 0.41
N HIS A 67 -10.39 9.29 1.71
CA HIS A 67 -11.18 9.90 2.75
C HIS A 67 -10.29 10.19 3.95
N VAL A 68 -10.39 11.40 4.49
CA VAL A 68 -9.71 11.79 5.72
C VAL A 68 -10.76 12.25 6.70
N GLY A 69 -11.08 11.39 7.67
CA GLY A 69 -12.09 11.65 8.69
C GLY A 69 -11.49 11.74 10.08
N ARG A 70 -12.32 12.01 11.07
CA ARG A 70 -11.90 12.12 12.47
C ARG A 70 -11.46 10.78 13.04
N SER A 71 -12.13 9.71 12.66
CA SER A 71 -11.90 8.36 13.20
C SER A 71 -11.39 7.38 12.18
N VAL A 72 -11.47 7.71 10.89
CA VAL A 72 -11.10 6.81 9.81
C VAL A 72 -10.42 7.60 8.69
N ILE A 73 -9.31 7.05 8.20
CA ILE A 73 -8.66 7.48 6.96
C ILE A 73 -8.66 6.29 6.02
N VAL A 74 -9.11 6.50 4.79
CA VAL A 74 -9.07 5.48 3.74
C VAL A 74 -8.05 5.92 2.70
N VAL A 75 -7.08 5.05 2.41
CA VAL A 75 -6.03 5.30 1.43
C VAL A 75 -6.06 4.23 0.35
N GLN A 76 -5.65 4.61 -0.86
CA GLN A 76 -5.56 3.68 -1.97
C GLN A 76 -4.19 3.78 -2.60
N THR A 77 -3.57 2.63 -2.82
CA THR A 77 -2.25 2.53 -3.44
C THR A 77 -2.38 1.79 -4.76
N ASP A 78 -1.91 2.41 -5.83
CA ASP A 78 -1.75 1.77 -7.12
C ASP A 78 -0.29 1.37 -7.31
N LEU A 79 -0.04 0.10 -7.61
CA LEU A 79 1.26 -0.41 -7.94
C LEU A 79 1.32 -0.65 -9.45
N THR A 80 2.36 -0.10 -10.08
CA THR A 80 2.54 -0.17 -11.53
C THR A 80 3.91 -0.75 -11.88
N ASP A 81 3.99 -1.41 -13.03
CA ASP A 81 5.26 -1.92 -13.56
C ASP A 81 6.01 -0.85 -14.38
N ASP A 82 7.16 -1.22 -14.95
CA ASP A 82 7.99 -0.31 -15.75
C ASP A 82 7.27 0.23 -16.98
N ALA A 83 6.28 -0.49 -17.50
CA ALA A 83 5.49 -0.05 -18.65
C ALA A 83 4.31 0.85 -18.26
N GLY A 84 4.18 1.17 -16.97
CA GLY A 84 3.08 1.98 -16.46
C GLY A 84 1.76 1.22 -16.34
N ARG A 85 1.77 -0.10 -16.42
CA ARG A 85 0.58 -0.93 -16.28
C ARG A 85 0.32 -1.25 -14.82
N ARG A 86 -0.94 -1.19 -14.40
CA ARG A 86 -1.30 -1.56 -13.03
C ARG A 86 -1.08 -3.04 -12.81
N VAL A 87 -0.36 -3.37 -11.73
CA VAL A 87 -0.14 -4.77 -11.31
C VAL A 87 -0.95 -5.13 -10.08
N ALA A 88 -1.26 -4.14 -9.22
CA ALA A 88 -2.11 -4.32 -8.06
C ALA A 88 -2.72 -2.99 -7.64
N GLN A 89 -3.86 -3.08 -6.97
CA GLN A 89 -4.49 -1.95 -6.29
C GLN A 89 -4.86 -2.38 -4.88
N VAL A 90 -4.47 -1.60 -3.90
CA VAL A 90 -4.71 -1.89 -2.48
C VAL A 90 -5.47 -0.72 -1.86
N THR A 91 -6.61 -1.02 -1.25
CA THR A 91 -7.37 -0.04 -0.47
C THR A 91 -7.28 -0.41 0.99
N GLN A 92 -6.87 0.53 1.82
CA GLN A 92 -6.71 0.31 3.26
C GLN A 92 -7.58 1.28 4.05
N THR A 93 -8.19 0.74 5.11
CA THR A 93 -8.88 1.52 6.12
C THR A 93 -7.99 1.63 7.34
N GLN A 94 -7.73 2.86 7.78
CA GLN A 94 -6.89 3.18 8.92
C GLN A 94 -7.75 3.80 10.01
N ALA A 95 -7.71 3.24 11.21
CA ALA A 95 -8.33 3.88 12.37
C ALA A 95 -7.46 5.05 12.83
N VAL A 96 -8.09 6.17 13.16
CA VAL A 96 -7.41 7.32 13.77
C VAL A 96 -7.56 7.20 15.27
N LEU A 97 -6.44 6.97 15.95
CA LEU A 97 -6.39 6.85 17.40
C LEU A 97 -5.98 8.20 17.99
N ALA A 98 -6.87 8.81 18.74
CA ALA A 98 -6.59 10.09 19.35
C ALA A 98 -5.40 9.99 20.28
N GLY A 99 -4.47 10.95 20.16
CA GLY A 99 -3.37 11.04 21.08
C GLY A 99 -3.86 11.40 22.47
N ARG A 100 -3.19 10.88 23.48
CA ARG A 100 -3.40 11.36 24.86
C ARG A 100 -2.54 12.59 25.04
N GLY A 101 -3.21 13.70 25.19
CA GLY A 101 -2.57 14.97 25.44
C GLY A 101 -1.80 15.00 26.74
#